data_ad23424f0b0e6aa183e62c5bcba67839
#
_entry.id   ad23424f0b0e6aa183e62c5bcba67839
#
_cell.length_a   1.000
_cell.length_b   1.000
_cell.length_c   1.000
_cell.angle_alpha   90.00
_cell.angle_beta   90.00
_cell.angle_gamma   90.00
#
_symmetry.space_group_name_H-M   'P 1'
#
loop_
_entity.id
_entity.type
_entity.pdbx_description
1 polymer ?
#
loop_
_entity_poly.entity_id
_entity_poly.type
_entity_poly.pdbx_seq_one_letter_code
_entity_poly.pdbx_strand_id
1 'polypeptide(L)'
;LKGEPELALRVVRDVFSEDFRKLIVSGTKAWQTISEYVTELSPELADRLEHWVSPVDVFATYRVDEQLAKAFDRKVWLPSGGTLVIDRTEAMTVIDVNTGRFTGAGGTLEETVTRNNLEAAEEIVRQLRLRDIGGMVVIDFVDMVLESNRDLVLRRLIECLGRDRTRHQVTEVTSLGLV
;
A
#
# COMPACT_ATOMS: atom_id res chain seq x y z
N LEU A 1 12.85 1.24 -35.32
CA LEU A 1 11.84 1.26 -34.27
C LEU A 1 12.30 0.31 -33.17
N LYS A 2 12.96 0.83 -32.12
CA LYS A 2 13.19 0.06 -30.91
C LYS A 2 11.81 -0.15 -30.28
N GLY A 3 11.35 -1.41 -30.24
CA GLY A 3 10.11 -1.78 -29.57
C GLY A 3 10.14 -1.31 -28.11
N GLU A 4 8.97 -1.03 -27.55
CA GLU A 4 8.88 -0.73 -26.12
C GLU A 4 9.51 -1.88 -25.32
N PRO A 5 10.32 -1.58 -24.30
CA PRO A 5 10.91 -2.63 -23.46
C PRO A 5 9.80 -3.47 -22.84
N GLU A 6 10.02 -4.78 -22.79
CA GLU A 6 9.14 -5.74 -22.12
C GLU A 6 8.76 -5.23 -20.72
N LEU A 7 7.53 -5.46 -20.27
CA LEU A 7 7.04 -4.96 -18.97
C LEU A 7 8.01 -5.27 -17.82
N ALA A 8 8.59 -6.47 -17.83
CA ALA A 8 9.58 -6.89 -16.83
C ALA A 8 10.81 -5.98 -16.80
N LEU A 9 11.32 -5.57 -17.98
CA LEU A 9 12.48 -4.67 -18.05
C LEU A 9 12.14 -3.26 -17.56
N ARG A 10 10.91 -2.78 -17.81
CA ARG A 10 10.46 -1.50 -17.27
C ARG A 10 10.40 -1.53 -15.75
N VAL A 11 9.84 -2.60 -15.17
CA VAL A 11 9.78 -2.77 -13.72
C VAL A 11 11.19 -2.84 -13.12
N VAL A 12 12.10 -3.61 -13.70
CA VAL A 12 13.50 -3.68 -13.23
C VAL A 12 14.15 -2.31 -13.28
N ARG A 13 14.03 -1.58 -14.40
CA ARG A 13 14.58 -0.25 -14.56
C ARG A 13 14.06 0.75 -13.51
N ASP A 14 12.76 0.71 -13.25
CA ASP A 14 12.08 1.74 -12.45
C ASP A 14 12.10 1.41 -10.94
N VAL A 15 12.28 0.16 -10.57
CA VAL A 15 12.14 -0.32 -9.19
C VAL A 15 13.45 -0.89 -8.63
N PHE A 16 14.22 -1.65 -9.41
CA PHE A 16 15.42 -2.32 -8.91
C PHE A 16 16.56 -1.32 -8.67
N SER A 17 16.98 -1.20 -7.42
CA SER A 17 17.98 -0.25 -6.96
C SER A 17 18.93 -0.89 -5.92
N GLU A 18 19.87 -0.10 -5.42
CA GLU A 18 20.78 -0.50 -4.36
C GLU A 18 20.12 -0.91 -3.04
N ASP A 19 18.86 -0.49 -2.83
CA ASP A 19 18.09 -0.85 -1.65
C ASP A 19 17.66 -2.32 -1.62
N PHE A 20 17.67 -2.99 -2.78
CA PHE A 20 17.32 -4.40 -2.89
C PHE A 20 18.54 -5.29 -2.64
N ARG A 21 18.35 -6.31 -1.82
CA ARG A 21 19.42 -7.30 -1.58
C ARG A 21 19.68 -8.18 -2.78
N LYS A 22 18.60 -8.60 -3.47
CA LYS A 22 18.70 -9.45 -4.66
C LYS A 22 17.43 -9.36 -5.51
N LEU A 23 17.60 -9.66 -6.79
CA LEU A 23 16.56 -9.87 -7.76
C LEU A 23 16.61 -11.32 -8.23
N ILE A 24 15.56 -12.07 -7.91
CA ILE A 24 15.47 -13.49 -8.27
C ILE A 24 14.61 -13.61 -9.52
N VAL A 25 15.15 -14.27 -10.53
CA VAL A 25 14.47 -14.44 -11.81
C VAL A 25 14.30 -15.92 -12.13
N SER A 26 13.06 -16.34 -12.34
CA SER A 26 12.69 -17.70 -12.76
C SER A 26 12.35 -17.72 -14.24
N GLY A 27 12.83 -18.76 -14.93
CA GLY A 27 12.62 -18.97 -16.36
C GLY A 27 13.79 -18.50 -17.22
N THR A 28 14.24 -19.35 -18.14
CA THR A 28 15.45 -19.15 -18.95
C THR A 28 15.38 -17.88 -19.79
N LYS A 29 14.25 -17.65 -20.48
CA LYS A 29 14.10 -16.47 -21.34
C LYS A 29 14.12 -15.17 -20.52
N ALA A 30 13.36 -15.14 -19.41
CA ALA A 30 13.34 -13.99 -18.53
C ALA A 30 14.72 -13.71 -17.92
N TRP A 31 15.42 -14.76 -17.51
CA TRP A 31 16.79 -14.65 -17.00
C TRP A 31 17.73 -14.02 -18.04
N GLN A 32 17.77 -14.54 -19.24
CA GLN A 32 18.61 -13.99 -20.31
C GLN A 32 18.33 -12.50 -20.53
N THR A 33 17.07 -12.15 -20.74
CA THR A 33 16.66 -10.77 -21.03
C THR A 33 17.01 -9.81 -19.89
N ILE A 34 16.74 -10.20 -18.64
CA ILE A 34 16.97 -9.33 -17.48
C ILE A 34 18.46 -9.25 -17.13
N SER A 35 19.18 -10.37 -17.18
CA SER A 35 20.61 -10.38 -16.84
C SER A 35 21.43 -9.57 -17.84
N GLU A 36 21.17 -9.69 -19.15
CA GLU A 36 21.79 -8.87 -20.17
C GLU A 36 21.53 -7.39 -19.93
N TYR A 37 20.27 -7.02 -19.70
CA TYR A 37 19.86 -5.65 -19.44
C TYR A 37 20.55 -5.03 -18.22
N VAL A 38 20.55 -5.74 -17.08
CA VAL A 38 21.16 -5.22 -15.84
C VAL A 38 22.68 -5.15 -15.99
N THR A 39 23.32 -6.14 -16.60
CA THR A 39 24.77 -6.14 -16.79
C THR A 39 25.24 -5.00 -17.70
N GLU A 40 24.42 -4.63 -18.70
CA GLU A 40 24.75 -3.55 -19.63
C GLU A 40 24.51 -2.16 -19.00
N LEU A 41 23.40 -1.94 -18.28
CA LEU A 41 22.99 -0.63 -17.80
C LEU A 41 23.35 -0.32 -16.35
N SER A 42 23.50 -1.34 -15.52
CA SER A 42 23.77 -1.20 -14.08
C SER A 42 24.65 -2.35 -13.59
N PRO A 43 25.90 -2.45 -14.08
CA PRO A 43 26.80 -3.58 -13.78
C PRO A 43 27.06 -3.75 -12.27
N GLU A 44 26.95 -2.68 -11.49
CA GLU A 44 27.06 -2.68 -10.03
C GLU A 44 25.93 -3.48 -9.34
N LEU A 45 24.81 -3.68 -10.01
CA LEU A 45 23.69 -4.49 -9.52
C LEU A 45 23.73 -5.94 -10.00
N ALA A 46 24.64 -6.29 -10.91
CA ALA A 46 24.71 -7.62 -11.51
C ALA A 46 24.94 -8.74 -10.47
N ASP A 47 25.73 -8.45 -9.43
CA ASP A 47 26.01 -9.40 -8.35
C ASP A 47 24.78 -9.70 -7.47
N ARG A 48 23.74 -8.92 -7.60
CA ARG A 48 22.45 -9.11 -6.88
C ARG A 48 21.45 -9.95 -7.66
N LEU A 49 21.77 -10.34 -8.89
CA LEU A 49 20.92 -11.21 -9.70
C LEU A 49 21.08 -12.67 -9.28
N GLU A 50 19.97 -13.37 -9.16
CA GLU A 50 19.92 -14.79 -8.86
C GLU A 50 19.02 -15.52 -9.85
N HIS A 51 19.58 -16.49 -10.59
CA HIS A 51 18.79 -17.33 -11.47
C HIS A 51 18.16 -18.49 -10.68
N TRP A 52 16.82 -18.52 -10.68
CA TRP A 52 16.07 -19.59 -10.04
C TRP A 52 15.93 -20.80 -10.95
N VAL A 53 16.64 -21.87 -10.63
CA VAL A 53 16.65 -23.14 -11.42
C VAL A 53 16.10 -24.34 -10.64
N SER A 54 15.43 -24.09 -9.51
CA SER A 54 14.81 -25.15 -8.72
C SER A 54 13.54 -25.70 -9.40
N PRO A 55 13.23 -27.01 -9.21
CA PRO A 55 11.96 -27.57 -9.64
C PRO A 55 10.75 -27.06 -8.83
N VAL A 56 11.01 -26.48 -7.66
CA VAL A 56 9.98 -25.85 -6.83
C VAL A 56 9.72 -24.43 -7.30
N ASP A 57 8.47 -24.03 -7.36
CA ASP A 57 8.11 -22.66 -7.74
C ASP A 57 8.71 -21.61 -6.80
N VAL A 58 9.27 -20.56 -7.39
CA VAL A 58 9.92 -19.47 -6.64
C VAL A 58 8.91 -18.74 -5.76
N PHE A 59 7.68 -18.52 -6.24
CA PHE A 59 6.64 -17.82 -5.47
C PHE A 59 6.18 -18.64 -4.28
N ALA A 60 6.06 -19.95 -4.44
CA ALA A 60 5.78 -20.87 -3.33
C ALA A 60 6.90 -20.85 -2.28
N THR A 61 8.16 -20.90 -2.71
CA THR A 61 9.31 -20.91 -1.81
C THR A 61 9.41 -19.65 -0.96
N TYR A 62 9.17 -18.48 -1.56
CA TYR A 62 9.18 -17.19 -0.85
C TYR A 62 7.81 -16.79 -0.31
N ARG A 63 6.80 -17.66 -0.39
CA ARG A 63 5.42 -17.43 0.08
C ARG A 63 4.80 -16.15 -0.50
N VAL A 64 5.11 -15.84 -1.76
CA VAL A 64 4.64 -14.62 -2.43
C VAL A 64 3.14 -14.63 -2.59
N ASP A 65 2.55 -15.76 -2.97
CA ASP A 65 1.09 -15.89 -3.14
C ASP A 65 0.32 -15.64 -1.83
N GLU A 66 0.85 -16.13 -0.70
CA GLU A 66 0.27 -15.88 0.62
C GLU A 66 0.36 -14.40 1.01
N GLN A 67 1.50 -13.76 0.72
CA GLN A 67 1.70 -12.33 0.98
C GLN A 67 0.76 -11.48 0.13
N LEU A 68 0.57 -11.83 -1.15
CA LEU A 68 -0.38 -11.16 -2.03
C LEU A 68 -1.81 -11.34 -1.55
N ALA A 69 -2.22 -12.57 -1.21
CA ALA A 69 -3.55 -12.82 -0.67
C ALA A 69 -3.84 -11.98 0.58
N LYS A 70 -2.87 -11.92 1.50
CA LYS A 70 -2.96 -11.08 2.70
C LYS A 70 -3.00 -9.59 2.37
N ALA A 71 -2.21 -9.13 1.40
CA ALA A 71 -2.17 -7.73 0.99
C ALA A 71 -3.51 -7.25 0.39
N PHE A 72 -4.28 -8.17 -0.22
CA PHE A 72 -5.59 -7.88 -0.80
C PHE A 72 -6.77 -8.32 0.08
N ASP A 73 -6.53 -8.68 1.34
CA ASP A 73 -7.60 -9.02 2.27
C ASP A 73 -8.55 -7.82 2.45
N ARG A 74 -9.84 -8.10 2.58
CA ARG A 74 -10.87 -7.11 2.86
C ARG A 74 -10.58 -6.34 4.16
N LYS A 75 -10.02 -7.03 5.16
CA LYS A 75 -9.70 -6.49 6.48
C LYS A 75 -8.21 -6.19 6.62
N VAL A 76 -7.89 -4.98 7.04
CA VAL A 76 -6.53 -4.51 7.29
C VAL A 76 -6.39 -4.14 8.77
N TRP A 77 -5.32 -4.59 9.40
CA TRP A 77 -5.05 -4.28 10.81
C TRP A 77 -4.18 -3.04 10.96
N LEU A 78 -4.53 -2.21 11.94
CA LEU A 78 -3.76 -1.02 12.31
C LEU A 78 -2.82 -1.33 13.48
N PRO A 79 -1.70 -0.58 13.64
CA PRO A 79 -0.75 -0.77 14.74
C PRO A 79 -1.39 -0.66 16.13
N SER A 80 -2.37 0.23 16.29
CA SER A 80 -3.13 0.42 17.54
C SER A 80 -4.09 -0.74 17.88
N GLY A 81 -4.23 -1.72 17.00
CA GLY A 81 -5.18 -2.82 17.12
C GLY A 81 -6.56 -2.52 16.53
N GLY A 82 -6.76 -1.35 15.95
CA GLY A 82 -7.92 -1.05 15.12
C GLY A 82 -7.87 -1.76 13.77
N THR A 83 -8.90 -1.59 12.97
CA THR A 83 -9.00 -2.24 11.66
C THR A 83 -9.66 -1.34 10.64
N LEU A 84 -9.30 -1.56 9.36
CA LEU A 84 -10.02 -1.07 8.21
C LEU A 84 -10.77 -2.22 7.57
N VAL A 85 -11.97 -1.96 7.08
CA VAL A 85 -12.71 -2.84 6.20
C VAL A 85 -12.90 -2.14 4.87
N ILE A 86 -12.37 -2.72 3.79
CA ILE A 86 -12.36 -2.11 2.46
C ILE A 86 -13.31 -2.89 1.57
N ASP A 87 -14.39 -2.25 1.16
CA ASP A 87 -15.39 -2.81 0.28
C ASP A 87 -15.48 -2.03 -1.03
N ARG A 88 -15.32 -2.75 -2.13
CA ARG A 88 -15.49 -2.17 -3.47
C ARG A 88 -16.88 -2.47 -3.99
N THR A 89 -17.63 -1.41 -4.28
CA THR A 89 -18.93 -1.51 -4.97
C THR A 89 -18.75 -1.15 -6.45
N GLU A 90 -19.83 -1.26 -7.23
CA GLU A 90 -19.81 -0.88 -8.65
C GLU A 90 -19.51 0.62 -8.85
N ALA A 91 -20.00 1.48 -7.95
CA ALA A 91 -19.91 2.93 -8.08
C ALA A 91 -18.78 3.56 -7.26
N MET A 92 -18.39 2.97 -6.14
CA MET A 92 -17.44 3.56 -5.20
C MET A 92 -16.73 2.50 -4.35
N THR A 93 -15.64 2.90 -3.70
CA THR A 93 -15.03 2.12 -2.62
C THR A 93 -15.46 2.69 -1.28
N VAL A 94 -15.86 1.85 -0.37
CA VAL A 94 -16.22 2.22 1.00
C VAL A 94 -15.20 1.66 1.96
N ILE A 95 -14.70 2.48 2.87
CA ILE A 95 -13.72 2.09 3.87
C ILE A 95 -14.29 2.43 5.25
N ASP A 96 -14.51 1.39 6.04
CA ASP A 96 -14.97 1.48 7.42
C ASP A 96 -13.78 1.37 8.38
N VAL A 97 -13.66 2.33 9.29
CA VAL A 97 -12.59 2.40 10.28
C VAL A 97 -13.12 1.98 11.64
N ASN A 98 -12.51 0.95 12.22
CA ASN A 98 -12.90 0.45 13.53
C ASN A 98 -11.75 0.59 14.54
N THR A 99 -12.06 0.94 15.79
CA THR A 99 -11.09 0.91 16.88
C THR A 99 -10.87 -0.52 17.38
N GLY A 100 -9.67 -0.76 17.92
CA GLY A 100 -9.45 -1.93 18.78
C GLY A 100 -10.18 -1.81 20.13
N ARG A 101 -10.03 -2.84 20.94
CA ARG A 101 -10.57 -2.78 22.31
C ARG A 101 -9.86 -1.67 23.08
N PHE A 102 -10.64 -0.74 23.63
CA PHE A 102 -10.12 0.25 24.57
C PHE A 102 -9.65 -0.45 25.84
N THR A 103 -8.36 -0.42 26.12
CA THR A 103 -7.75 -1.10 27.28
C THR A 103 -7.58 -0.17 28.49
N GLY A 104 -8.01 1.09 28.41
CA GLY A 104 -7.88 2.06 29.50
C GLY A 104 -6.45 2.51 29.82
N ALA A 105 -5.47 2.11 29.03
CA ALA A 105 -4.07 2.42 29.27
C ALA A 105 -3.71 3.80 28.70
N GLY A 106 -3.84 4.84 29.52
CA GLY A 106 -3.17 6.11 29.32
C GLY A 106 -3.76 7.04 28.26
N GLY A 107 -4.99 7.48 28.41
CA GLY A 107 -5.59 8.49 27.58
C GLY A 107 -7.12 8.50 27.66
N THR A 108 -7.73 9.57 27.14
CA THR A 108 -9.19 9.63 26.98
C THR A 108 -9.64 8.77 25.81
N LEU A 109 -10.92 8.41 25.75
CA LEU A 109 -11.52 7.73 24.60
C LEU A 109 -11.30 8.55 23.31
N GLU A 110 -11.51 9.86 23.38
CA GLU A 110 -11.30 10.80 22.25
C GLU A 110 -9.86 10.75 21.71
N GLU A 111 -8.85 10.74 22.59
CA GLU A 111 -7.44 10.60 22.19
C GLU A 111 -7.14 9.27 21.51
N THR A 112 -7.72 8.20 22.03
CA THR A 112 -7.55 6.86 21.45
C THR A 112 -8.18 6.77 20.08
N VAL A 113 -9.39 7.28 19.91
CA VAL A 113 -10.10 7.36 18.62
C VAL A 113 -9.33 8.21 17.62
N THR A 114 -8.87 9.38 18.03
CA THR A 114 -8.09 10.28 17.16
C THR A 114 -6.80 9.63 16.69
N ARG A 115 -6.06 8.96 17.57
CA ARG A 115 -4.85 8.22 17.20
C ARG A 115 -5.16 7.11 16.21
N ASN A 116 -6.19 6.33 16.45
CA ASN A 116 -6.63 5.26 15.55
C ASN A 116 -6.99 5.82 14.16
N ASN A 117 -7.71 6.93 14.11
CA ASN A 117 -8.08 7.58 12.86
C ASN A 117 -6.88 8.16 12.09
N LEU A 118 -5.86 8.67 12.80
CA LEU A 118 -4.61 9.12 12.17
C LEU A 118 -3.84 7.96 11.54
N GLU A 119 -3.72 6.84 12.25
CA GLU A 119 -3.14 5.60 11.70
C GLU A 119 -3.95 5.08 10.50
N ALA A 120 -5.29 5.15 10.61
CA ALA A 120 -6.20 4.77 9.54
C ALA A 120 -5.98 5.64 8.29
N ALA A 121 -5.88 6.96 8.43
CA ALA A 121 -5.65 7.86 7.31
C ALA A 121 -4.37 7.52 6.53
N GLU A 122 -3.28 7.22 7.23
CA GLU A 122 -2.02 6.80 6.62
C GLU A 122 -2.15 5.46 5.91
N GLU A 123 -2.76 4.48 6.57
CA GLU A 123 -2.93 3.13 6.02
C GLU A 123 -3.89 3.12 4.83
N ILE A 124 -4.98 3.89 4.87
CA ILE A 124 -5.93 4.02 3.77
C ILE A 124 -5.20 4.47 2.50
N VAL A 125 -4.41 5.53 2.56
CA VAL A 125 -3.67 6.00 1.39
C VAL A 125 -2.71 4.93 0.86
N ARG A 126 -2.03 4.20 1.76
CA ARG A 126 -1.18 3.08 1.37
C ARG A 126 -1.97 1.98 0.66
N GLN A 127 -3.15 1.62 1.17
CA GLN A 127 -4.03 0.61 0.59
C GLN A 127 -4.63 1.05 -0.75
N LEU A 128 -4.99 2.32 -0.92
CA LEU A 128 -5.45 2.86 -2.20
C LEU A 128 -4.39 2.69 -3.29
N ARG A 129 -3.13 2.97 -2.96
CA ARG A 129 -1.99 2.77 -3.87
C ARG A 129 -1.75 1.29 -4.18
N LEU A 130 -1.65 0.47 -3.12
CA LEU A 130 -1.35 -0.95 -3.25
C LEU A 130 -2.37 -1.68 -4.11
N ARG A 131 -3.66 -1.30 -3.98
CA ARG A 131 -4.78 -1.93 -4.68
C ARG A 131 -5.15 -1.24 -5.99
N ASP A 132 -4.44 -0.17 -6.36
CA ASP A 132 -4.75 0.67 -7.53
C ASP A 132 -6.23 1.12 -7.53
N ILE A 133 -6.70 1.61 -6.38
CA ILE A 133 -8.07 2.10 -6.20
C ILE A 133 -8.13 3.55 -6.62
N GLY A 134 -8.97 3.84 -7.60
CA GLY A 134 -9.32 5.17 -8.07
C GLY A 134 -10.82 5.42 -8.05
N GLY A 135 -11.23 6.60 -8.44
CA GLY A 135 -12.63 7.03 -8.45
C GLY A 135 -13.10 7.54 -7.10
N MET A 136 -14.39 7.37 -6.82
CA MET A 136 -14.99 7.81 -5.57
C MET A 136 -14.65 6.86 -4.43
N VAL A 137 -14.14 7.41 -3.34
CA VAL A 137 -13.85 6.68 -2.10
C VAL A 137 -14.58 7.37 -0.96
N VAL A 138 -15.33 6.63 -0.19
CA VAL A 138 -16.00 7.10 1.03
C VAL A 138 -15.33 6.43 2.23
N ILE A 139 -14.87 7.23 3.17
CA ILE A 139 -14.21 6.76 4.38
C ILE A 139 -15.10 7.10 5.57
N ASP A 140 -15.42 6.09 6.36
CA ASP A 140 -16.15 6.23 7.62
C ASP A 140 -15.15 6.12 8.78
N PHE A 141 -14.69 7.28 9.26
CA PHE A 141 -13.82 7.35 10.43
C PHE A 141 -14.62 7.14 11.72
N VAL A 142 -13.97 6.64 12.75
CA VAL A 142 -14.60 6.58 14.08
C VAL A 142 -14.93 8.00 14.55
N ASP A 143 -16.13 8.18 15.08
CA ASP A 143 -16.64 9.48 15.50
C ASP A 143 -15.68 10.20 16.46
N MET A 144 -15.40 11.47 16.14
CA MET A 144 -14.60 12.38 16.97
C MET A 144 -15.47 13.57 17.38
N VAL A 145 -15.51 13.85 18.67
CA VAL A 145 -16.32 14.95 19.22
C VAL A 145 -15.71 16.31 18.91
N LEU A 146 -14.38 16.42 19.04
CA LEU A 146 -13.66 17.69 18.85
C LEU A 146 -13.39 17.97 17.38
N GLU A 147 -13.81 19.14 16.91
CA GLU A 147 -13.56 19.61 15.55
C GLU A 147 -12.05 19.64 15.23
N SER A 148 -11.24 20.08 16.19
CA SER A 148 -9.78 20.11 16.04
C SER A 148 -9.17 18.71 15.73
N ASN A 149 -9.76 17.65 16.26
CA ASN A 149 -9.35 16.28 15.99
C ASN A 149 -9.76 15.83 14.58
N ARG A 150 -10.97 16.20 14.14
CA ARG A 150 -11.43 15.97 12.77
C ARG A 150 -10.53 16.67 11.76
N ASP A 151 -10.17 17.93 12.00
CA ASP A 151 -9.25 18.69 11.17
C ASP A 151 -7.86 18.07 11.11
N LEU A 152 -7.40 17.52 12.23
CA LEU A 152 -6.09 16.84 12.30
C LEU A 152 -6.06 15.58 11.43
N VAL A 153 -7.11 14.77 11.48
CA VAL A 153 -7.23 13.56 10.65
C VAL A 153 -7.35 13.91 9.17
N LEU A 154 -8.16 14.91 8.82
CA LEU A 154 -8.29 15.40 7.45
C LEU A 154 -6.96 15.89 6.89
N ARG A 155 -6.22 16.70 7.66
CA ARG A 155 -4.88 17.17 7.28
C ARG A 155 -3.93 16.00 7.03
N ARG A 156 -3.91 15.00 7.91
CA ARG A 156 -3.08 13.81 7.74
C ARG A 156 -3.41 13.06 6.44
N LEU A 157 -4.68 12.89 6.16
CA LEU A 157 -5.13 12.25 4.92
C LEU A 157 -4.64 13.03 3.69
N ILE A 158 -4.83 14.35 3.66
CA ILE A 158 -4.39 15.23 2.56
C ILE A 158 -2.86 15.20 2.40
N GLU A 159 -2.11 15.25 3.50
CA GLU A 159 -0.64 15.15 3.47
C GLU A 159 -0.16 13.84 2.85
N CYS A 160 -0.78 12.73 3.23
CA CYS A 160 -0.45 11.41 2.67
C CYS A 160 -0.81 11.30 1.19
N LEU A 161 -1.95 11.86 0.77
CA LEU A 161 -2.38 11.92 -0.63
C LEU A 161 -1.51 12.86 -1.46
N GLY A 162 -1.05 13.96 -0.89
CA GLY A 162 -0.20 14.97 -1.57
C GLY A 162 1.13 14.43 -2.10
N ARG A 163 1.55 13.26 -1.64
CA ARG A 163 2.74 12.55 -2.15
C ARG A 163 2.46 11.77 -3.45
N ASP A 164 1.20 11.71 -3.88
CA ASP A 164 0.81 11.04 -5.12
C ASP A 164 0.81 11.99 -6.30
N ARG A 165 1.16 11.47 -7.47
CA ARG A 165 1.14 12.22 -8.74
C ARG A 165 -0.26 12.43 -9.31
N THR A 166 -1.29 11.78 -8.76
CA THR A 166 -2.69 11.90 -9.16
C THR A 166 -3.36 13.08 -8.48
N ARG A 167 -4.34 13.68 -9.17
CA ARG A 167 -5.15 14.76 -8.60
C ARG A 167 -6.16 14.17 -7.63
N HIS A 168 -6.21 14.71 -6.42
CA HIS A 168 -7.16 14.33 -5.39
C HIS A 168 -8.05 15.53 -5.05
N GLN A 169 -9.33 15.26 -4.81
CA GLN A 169 -10.25 16.18 -4.17
C GLN A 169 -10.74 15.49 -2.90
N VAL A 170 -10.48 16.12 -1.76
CA VAL A 170 -10.94 15.65 -0.46
C VAL A 170 -11.99 16.64 0.03
N THR A 171 -13.17 16.15 0.32
CA THR A 171 -14.22 16.93 0.96
C THR A 171 -14.08 16.85 2.47
N GLU A 172 -14.68 17.79 3.14
CA GLU A 172 -14.67 17.94 4.58
C GLU A 172 -15.09 16.66 5.32
N VAL A 173 -14.47 16.37 6.47
CA VAL A 173 -14.96 15.38 7.41
C VAL A 173 -16.27 15.88 7.99
N THR A 174 -17.36 15.20 7.73
CA THR A 174 -18.67 15.56 8.27
C THR A 174 -18.70 15.36 9.80
N SER A 175 -19.71 15.94 10.47
CA SER A 175 -19.93 15.71 11.91
C SER A 175 -20.16 14.22 12.26
N LEU A 176 -20.48 13.40 11.26
CA LEU A 176 -20.65 11.94 11.38
C LEU A 176 -19.37 11.16 11.06
N GLY A 177 -18.20 11.83 10.90
CA GLY A 177 -16.93 11.16 10.61
C GLY A 177 -16.72 10.76 9.14
N LEU A 178 -17.64 11.03 8.23
CA LEU A 178 -17.52 10.69 6.81
C LEU A 178 -16.61 11.67 6.04
N VAL A 179 -15.77 11.14 5.21
CA VAL A 179 -14.93 11.86 4.23
C VAL A 179 -15.17 11.32 2.84
#